data_589139f0d46d90e2341c3f7ea96b63a2
#
_entry.id   589139f0d46d90e2341c3f7ea96b63a2
#
_cell.length_a   1.000
_cell.length_b   1.000
_cell.length_c   1.000
_cell.angle_alpha   90.00
_cell.angle_beta   90.00
_cell.angle_gamma   90.00
#
_symmetry.space_group_name_H-M   'P 1'
#
loop_
_entity.id
_entity.type
_entity.pdbx_description
1 polymer ?
#
loop_
_entity_poly.entity_id
_entity_poly.type
_entity_poly.pdbx_seq_one_letter_code
_entity_poly.pdbx_strand_id
1 'polypeptide(L)'
;MINKPKIAVLCNNRMAVPALQSLHAEGRLCAVGVAEGNTDVIDFCSWLSQSGVPFFIIGKENRSLQIRKMVDTTAADYIFTMTFPWKISTELLHDYPDTFYNFHYGLLPEMRGADPVFESIRSRAKETGITVHAIDEAIDRGAMILKKNIPLTADMTHGSLCTRLSWLGAGLLHELIVLLQSKVKGTLQDEQHAQYFPKPGIADVCISWQKQDAETIEALARACNPWNKGVYTQWNGWNIRIVEATVVHGMASHPGLPGTILSLDKEQGFIVKCNHDTHLRLDIVCTDEGFMSGHKLSAFGLKKGGQLINL
;
A
#
# COMPACT_ATOMS: atom_id res chain seq x y z
N MET A 1 19.13 -35.86 -1.12
CA MET A 1 18.12 -34.94 -0.55
C MET A 1 18.35 -33.59 -1.23
N ILE A 2 17.36 -33.07 -1.94
CA ILE A 2 17.46 -31.73 -2.53
C ILE A 2 17.51 -30.77 -1.34
N ASN A 3 18.62 -30.04 -1.22
CA ASN A 3 18.82 -29.09 -0.13
C ASN A 3 17.76 -27.98 -0.28
N LYS A 4 16.91 -27.79 0.75
CA LYS A 4 15.92 -26.74 0.75
C LYS A 4 16.61 -25.38 0.85
N PRO A 5 16.38 -24.41 -0.06
CA PRO A 5 17.01 -23.12 0.04
C PRO A 5 16.60 -22.41 1.34
N LYS A 6 17.57 -21.77 1.97
CA LYS A 6 17.41 -20.91 3.13
C LYS A 6 17.03 -19.51 2.67
N ILE A 7 15.96 -18.98 3.20
CA ILE A 7 15.41 -17.68 2.79
C ILE A 7 15.41 -16.74 3.99
N ALA A 8 16.01 -15.58 3.82
CA ALA A 8 15.83 -14.45 4.73
C ALA A 8 14.83 -13.48 4.16
N VAL A 9 14.10 -12.78 5.02
CA VAL A 9 13.12 -11.76 4.60
C VAL A 9 13.45 -10.43 5.25
N LEU A 10 13.51 -9.36 4.45
CA LEU A 10 13.56 -7.97 4.91
C LEU A 10 12.16 -7.36 4.81
N CYS A 11 11.62 -6.87 5.90
CA CYS A 11 10.25 -6.35 5.93
C CYS A 11 10.10 -5.13 6.84
N ASN A 12 8.95 -4.45 6.72
CA ASN A 12 8.63 -3.27 7.50
C ASN A 12 7.23 -3.31 8.14
N ASN A 13 6.33 -4.16 7.66
CA ASN A 13 4.95 -4.20 8.14
C ASN A 13 4.33 -5.61 8.03
N ARG A 14 3.08 -5.72 8.51
CA ARG A 14 2.33 -6.97 8.56
C ARG A 14 2.06 -7.64 7.20
N MET A 15 2.28 -6.96 6.07
CA MET A 15 2.08 -7.59 4.75
C MET A 15 3.03 -8.78 4.51
N ALA A 16 4.17 -8.81 5.18
CA ALA A 16 5.10 -9.94 5.08
C ALA A 16 4.64 -11.17 5.89
N VAL A 17 3.75 -11.03 6.88
CA VAL A 17 3.42 -12.08 7.87
C VAL A 17 2.96 -13.39 7.24
N PRO A 18 2.01 -13.44 6.27
CA PRO A 18 1.61 -14.70 5.65
C PRO A 18 2.77 -15.44 4.97
N ALA A 19 3.64 -14.69 4.29
CA ALA A 19 4.83 -15.26 3.63
C ALA A 19 5.82 -15.81 4.65
N LEU A 20 6.06 -15.11 5.75
CA LEU A 20 6.95 -15.56 6.82
C LEU A 20 6.43 -16.82 7.50
N GLN A 21 5.13 -16.89 7.78
CA GLN A 21 4.49 -18.07 8.34
C GLN A 21 4.61 -19.28 7.39
N SER A 22 4.40 -19.10 6.10
CA SER A 22 4.56 -20.15 5.09
C SER A 22 6.00 -20.65 5.03
N LEU A 23 6.98 -19.74 4.90
CA LEU A 23 8.39 -20.08 4.87
C LEU A 23 8.88 -20.77 6.15
N HIS A 24 8.37 -20.35 7.31
CA HIS A 24 8.67 -20.98 8.60
C HIS A 24 8.11 -22.41 8.67
N ALA A 25 6.84 -22.59 8.32
CA ALA A 25 6.19 -23.91 8.31
C ALA A 25 6.89 -24.89 7.35
N GLU A 26 7.46 -24.40 6.24
CA GLU A 26 8.24 -25.21 5.32
C GLU A 26 9.68 -25.46 5.79
N GLY A 27 10.12 -24.86 6.90
CA GLY A 27 11.50 -24.92 7.40
C GLY A 27 12.52 -24.26 6.48
N ARG A 28 12.12 -23.20 5.77
CA ARG A 28 12.95 -22.43 4.83
C ARG A 28 13.36 -21.06 5.40
N LEU A 29 12.60 -20.51 6.34
CA LEU A 29 12.89 -19.20 6.92
C LEU A 29 14.10 -19.28 7.83
N CYS A 30 15.20 -18.65 7.45
CA CYS A 30 16.45 -18.68 8.23
C CYS A 30 16.70 -17.38 9.02
N ALA A 31 16.12 -16.26 8.60
CA ALA A 31 16.21 -14.97 9.31
C ALA A 31 15.12 -14.00 8.87
N VAL A 32 14.85 -13.01 9.72
CA VAL A 32 14.02 -11.85 9.38
C VAL A 32 14.75 -10.56 9.76
N GLY A 33 14.89 -9.64 8.80
CA GLY A 33 15.36 -8.28 9.04
C GLY A 33 14.17 -7.32 9.06
N VAL A 34 14.00 -6.60 10.15
CA VAL A 34 12.87 -5.70 10.38
C VAL A 34 13.38 -4.27 10.42
N ALA A 35 12.80 -3.37 9.62
CA ALA A 35 13.18 -1.96 9.65
C ALA A 35 12.85 -1.31 11.00
N GLU A 36 13.78 -0.53 11.55
CA GLU A 36 13.56 0.20 12.81
C GLU A 36 12.45 1.25 12.70
N GLY A 37 11.83 1.59 13.83
CA GLY A 37 10.89 2.72 13.96
C GLY A 37 9.45 2.39 13.59
N ASN A 38 9.11 1.15 13.26
CA ASN A 38 7.72 0.76 13.02
C ASN A 38 7.11 0.03 14.23
N THR A 39 6.11 0.65 14.85
CA THR A 39 5.40 0.10 16.02
C THR A 39 4.54 -1.10 15.70
N ASP A 40 4.08 -1.26 14.45
CA ASP A 40 3.28 -2.42 14.01
C ASP A 40 4.07 -3.73 14.05
N VAL A 41 5.38 -3.63 14.27
CA VAL A 41 6.32 -4.75 14.29
C VAL A 41 6.50 -5.35 15.69
N ILE A 42 6.10 -4.68 16.77
CA ILE A 42 6.34 -5.14 18.15
C ILE A 42 5.69 -6.50 18.40
N ASP A 43 4.41 -6.66 18.08
CA ASP A 43 3.69 -7.93 18.24
C ASP A 43 4.29 -9.03 17.36
N PHE A 44 4.77 -8.64 16.19
CA PHE A 44 5.41 -9.50 15.23
C PHE A 44 6.80 -9.98 15.72
N CYS A 45 7.60 -9.11 16.34
CA CYS A 45 8.87 -9.48 16.96
C CYS A 45 8.67 -10.51 18.08
N SER A 46 7.57 -10.42 18.84
CA SER A 46 7.22 -11.42 19.86
C SER A 46 6.99 -12.78 19.25
N TRP A 47 6.27 -12.88 18.14
CA TRP A 47 6.08 -14.15 17.43
C TRP A 47 7.41 -14.71 16.89
N LEU A 48 8.26 -13.89 16.29
CA LEU A 48 9.59 -14.29 15.81
C LEU A 48 10.45 -14.86 16.94
N SER A 49 10.46 -14.20 18.09
CA SER A 49 11.20 -14.67 19.26
C SER A 49 10.72 -16.04 19.75
N GLN A 50 9.40 -16.25 19.75
CA GLN A 50 8.79 -17.54 20.16
C GLN A 50 9.01 -18.65 19.12
N SER A 51 9.09 -18.30 17.83
CA SER A 51 9.29 -19.27 16.74
C SER A 51 10.72 -19.79 16.61
N GLY A 52 11.68 -19.21 17.37
CA GLY A 52 13.10 -19.56 17.28
C GLY A 52 13.79 -19.06 16.00
N VAL A 53 13.12 -18.21 15.19
CA VAL A 53 13.71 -17.62 13.99
C VAL A 53 14.58 -16.42 14.37
N PRO A 54 15.87 -16.39 14.01
CA PRO A 54 16.70 -15.20 14.21
C PRO A 54 16.11 -13.98 13.55
N PHE A 55 16.00 -12.85 14.28
CA PHE A 55 15.60 -11.60 13.69
C PHE A 55 16.58 -10.46 14.01
N PHE A 56 16.64 -9.50 13.12
CA PHE A 56 17.57 -8.36 13.16
C PHE A 56 16.79 -7.07 13.00
N ILE A 57 17.01 -6.12 13.90
CA ILE A 57 16.50 -4.76 13.70
C ILE A 57 17.48 -4.04 12.77
N ILE A 58 16.98 -3.60 11.64
CA ILE A 58 17.77 -2.92 10.61
C ILE A 58 17.56 -1.42 10.75
N GLY A 59 18.60 -0.68 11.11
CA GLY A 59 18.58 0.78 11.21
C GLY A 59 18.96 1.44 9.88
N LYS A 60 18.40 2.61 9.62
CA LYS A 60 18.61 3.33 8.36
C LYS A 60 20.08 3.59 8.06
N GLU A 61 20.83 4.07 9.06
CA GLU A 61 22.25 4.46 8.90
C GLU A 61 23.17 3.26 8.71
N ASN A 62 22.89 2.15 9.41
CA ASN A 62 23.76 0.96 9.44
C ASN A 62 23.18 -0.21 8.63
N ARG A 63 22.20 0.04 7.77
CA ARG A 63 21.44 -1.03 7.09
C ARG A 63 22.33 -2.01 6.33
N SER A 64 23.32 -1.51 5.59
CA SER A 64 24.19 -2.36 4.78
C SER A 64 25.01 -3.31 5.65
N LEU A 65 25.58 -2.81 6.75
CA LEU A 65 26.35 -3.62 7.70
C LEU A 65 25.48 -4.68 8.39
N GLN A 66 24.26 -4.29 8.81
CA GLN A 66 23.34 -5.18 9.49
C GLN A 66 22.78 -6.25 8.56
N ILE A 67 22.46 -5.91 7.30
CA ILE A 67 22.04 -6.88 6.28
C ILE A 67 23.18 -7.85 5.97
N ARG A 68 24.40 -7.37 5.78
CA ARG A 68 25.59 -8.23 5.60
C ARG A 68 25.74 -9.22 6.75
N LYS A 69 25.72 -8.73 7.99
CA LYS A 69 25.79 -9.57 9.18
C LYS A 69 24.69 -10.64 9.20
N MET A 70 23.46 -10.28 8.84
CA MET A 70 22.35 -11.22 8.74
C MET A 70 22.64 -12.31 7.71
N VAL A 71 23.07 -11.95 6.50
CA VAL A 71 23.39 -12.89 5.40
C VAL A 71 24.52 -13.83 5.81
N ASP A 72 25.64 -13.29 6.28
CA ASP A 72 26.82 -14.09 6.66
C ASP A 72 26.53 -15.05 7.82
N THR A 73 25.73 -14.60 8.82
CA THR A 73 25.41 -15.43 9.97
C THR A 73 24.47 -16.58 9.63
N THR A 74 23.53 -16.39 8.70
CA THR A 74 22.49 -17.37 8.41
C THR A 74 22.73 -18.17 7.13
N ALA A 75 23.70 -17.76 6.32
CA ALA A 75 23.98 -18.34 5.01
C ALA A 75 22.72 -18.48 4.16
N ALA A 76 21.94 -17.38 4.06
CA ALA A 76 20.73 -17.33 3.26
C ALA A 76 21.06 -17.47 1.77
N ASP A 77 20.37 -18.37 1.07
CA ASP A 77 20.50 -18.51 -0.38
C ASP A 77 19.77 -17.38 -1.12
N TYR A 78 18.62 -16.94 -0.59
CA TYR A 78 17.82 -15.85 -1.14
C TYR A 78 17.36 -14.89 -0.04
N ILE A 79 17.24 -13.61 -0.41
CA ILE A 79 16.73 -12.54 0.45
C ILE A 79 15.54 -11.90 -0.25
N PHE A 80 14.36 -12.03 0.34
CA PHE A 80 13.15 -11.41 -0.17
C PHE A 80 12.88 -10.12 0.57
N THR A 81 12.73 -9.00 -0.16
CA THR A 81 12.27 -7.75 0.42
C THR A 81 10.76 -7.63 0.24
N MET A 82 10.05 -7.40 1.35
CA MET A 82 8.60 -7.25 1.39
C MET A 82 8.27 -5.96 2.15
N THR A 83 7.94 -4.88 1.43
CA THR A 83 7.70 -3.55 2.01
C THR A 83 8.90 -2.95 2.77
N PHE A 84 10.11 -3.40 2.49
CA PHE A 84 11.32 -2.86 3.12
C PHE A 84 11.57 -1.42 2.63
N PRO A 85 11.74 -0.42 3.53
CA PRO A 85 11.62 0.99 3.14
C PRO A 85 12.89 1.59 2.56
N TRP A 86 14.00 0.83 2.52
CA TRP A 86 15.29 1.38 2.09
C TRP A 86 15.89 0.58 0.94
N LYS A 87 16.59 1.30 0.09
CA LYS A 87 17.34 0.72 -1.01
C LYS A 87 18.48 -0.18 -0.48
N ILE A 88 18.62 -1.36 -1.08
CA ILE A 88 19.80 -2.23 -0.88
C ILE A 88 20.99 -1.56 -1.55
N SER A 89 22.15 -1.52 -0.88
CA SER A 89 23.32 -0.86 -1.43
C SER A 89 23.95 -1.65 -2.58
N THR A 90 24.55 -0.94 -3.53
CA THR A 90 25.26 -1.52 -4.67
C THR A 90 26.34 -2.50 -4.22
N GLU A 91 27.04 -2.21 -3.11
CA GLU A 91 28.05 -3.10 -2.53
C GLU A 91 27.45 -4.46 -2.14
N LEU A 92 26.28 -4.47 -1.47
CA LEU A 92 25.60 -5.72 -1.10
C LEU A 92 25.17 -6.51 -2.33
N LEU A 93 24.66 -5.82 -3.36
CA LEU A 93 24.25 -6.48 -4.61
C LEU A 93 25.45 -7.10 -5.33
N HIS A 94 26.60 -6.45 -5.28
CA HIS A 94 27.84 -6.95 -5.88
C HIS A 94 28.43 -8.15 -5.09
N ASP A 95 28.41 -8.07 -3.75
CA ASP A 95 28.98 -9.12 -2.90
C ASP A 95 28.10 -10.38 -2.83
N TYR A 96 26.79 -10.22 -3.05
CA TYR A 96 25.81 -11.32 -3.05
C TYR A 96 24.98 -11.28 -4.34
N PRO A 97 25.57 -11.63 -5.50
CA PRO A 97 24.87 -11.60 -6.79
C PRO A 97 23.73 -12.62 -6.81
N ASP A 98 22.64 -12.30 -7.52
CA ASP A 98 21.47 -13.15 -7.71
C ASP A 98 20.79 -13.61 -6.39
N THR A 99 20.94 -12.81 -5.32
CA THR A 99 20.43 -13.17 -3.98
C THR A 99 19.21 -12.34 -3.58
N PHE A 100 19.10 -11.10 -4.04
CA PHE A 100 18.06 -10.15 -3.58
C PHE A 100 16.90 -10.06 -4.56
N TYR A 101 15.68 -10.27 -4.06
CA TYR A 101 14.44 -10.17 -4.84
C TYR A 101 13.40 -9.33 -4.10
N ASN A 102 12.72 -8.43 -4.82
CA ASN A 102 11.69 -7.59 -4.24
C ASN A 102 10.29 -8.07 -4.62
N PHE A 103 9.41 -8.19 -3.63
CA PHE A 103 7.98 -8.32 -3.81
C PHE A 103 7.38 -6.92 -3.95
N HIS A 104 7.26 -6.46 -5.17
CA HIS A 104 6.62 -5.20 -5.49
C HIS A 104 5.12 -5.40 -5.58
N TYR A 105 4.35 -4.70 -4.73
CA TYR A 105 2.89 -4.84 -4.64
C TYR A 105 2.16 -3.99 -5.68
N GLY A 106 2.60 -4.09 -6.92
CA GLY A 106 2.10 -3.42 -8.11
C GLY A 106 2.53 -4.15 -9.39
N LEU A 107 1.97 -3.73 -10.51
CA LEU A 107 2.31 -4.29 -11.81
C LEU A 107 3.44 -3.47 -12.44
N LEU A 108 4.64 -4.06 -12.54
CA LEU A 108 5.77 -3.46 -13.24
C LEU A 108 5.67 -3.72 -14.74
N PRO A 109 6.14 -2.77 -15.57
CA PRO A 109 6.84 -1.52 -15.25
C PRO A 109 5.92 -0.33 -14.98
N GLU A 110 4.60 -0.46 -15.13
CA GLU A 110 3.61 0.62 -15.12
C GLU A 110 3.45 1.28 -13.73
N MET A 111 3.73 0.56 -12.65
CA MET A 111 3.48 0.98 -11.28
C MET A 111 4.74 0.96 -10.42
N ARG A 112 5.86 1.54 -10.91
CA ARG A 112 7.07 1.73 -10.09
C ARG A 112 6.84 2.76 -9.00
N GLY A 113 7.51 2.63 -7.87
CA GLY A 113 7.53 3.65 -6.80
C GLY A 113 7.07 3.16 -5.44
N ALA A 114 6.83 4.11 -4.54
CA ALA A 114 6.78 3.83 -3.11
C ALA A 114 5.48 3.19 -2.62
N ASP A 115 4.34 3.49 -3.25
CA ASP A 115 3.02 2.96 -2.83
C ASP A 115 2.13 2.63 -4.05
N PRO A 116 2.41 1.54 -4.76
CA PRO A 116 1.61 1.12 -5.91
C PRO A 116 0.18 0.71 -5.53
N VAL A 117 -0.07 0.33 -4.26
CA VAL A 117 -1.41 0.01 -3.76
C VAL A 117 -2.29 1.26 -3.75
N PHE A 118 -1.76 2.36 -3.17
CA PHE A 118 -2.43 3.66 -3.18
C PHE A 118 -2.72 4.11 -4.61
N GLU A 119 -1.73 4.06 -5.48
CA GLU A 119 -1.84 4.54 -6.85
C GLU A 119 -2.83 3.73 -7.68
N SER A 120 -2.82 2.39 -7.56
CA SER A 120 -3.77 1.52 -8.26
C SER A 120 -5.22 1.87 -7.93
N ILE A 121 -5.53 2.15 -6.66
CA ILE A 121 -6.89 2.53 -6.25
C ILE A 121 -7.21 3.96 -6.70
N ARG A 122 -6.30 4.91 -6.46
CA ARG A 122 -6.48 6.33 -6.80
C ARG A 122 -6.71 6.52 -8.29
N SER A 123 -5.97 5.81 -9.13
CA SER A 123 -6.12 5.85 -10.59
C SER A 123 -7.31 5.04 -11.12
N ARG A 124 -8.04 4.34 -10.25
CA ARG A 124 -9.18 3.48 -10.64
C ARG A 124 -8.74 2.39 -11.62
N ALA A 125 -7.56 1.82 -11.42
CA ALA A 125 -7.06 0.74 -12.25
C ALA A 125 -8.03 -0.45 -12.23
N LYS A 126 -8.17 -1.14 -13.36
CA LYS A 126 -9.04 -2.33 -13.46
C LYS A 126 -8.44 -3.55 -12.79
N GLU A 127 -7.11 -3.60 -12.73
CA GLU A 127 -6.34 -4.68 -12.13
C GLU A 127 -5.11 -4.13 -11.41
N THR A 128 -4.61 -4.91 -10.50
CA THR A 128 -3.35 -4.70 -9.79
C THR A 128 -2.69 -6.06 -9.56
N GLY A 129 -1.66 -6.17 -8.75
CA GLY A 129 -1.04 -7.46 -8.49
C GLY A 129 0.29 -7.37 -7.78
N ILE A 130 1.09 -8.42 -7.96
CA ILE A 130 2.46 -8.49 -7.45
C ILE A 130 3.40 -8.77 -8.61
N THR A 131 4.51 -8.04 -8.62
CA THR A 131 5.66 -8.36 -9.46
C THR A 131 6.85 -8.66 -8.56
N VAL A 132 7.40 -9.88 -8.68
CA VAL A 132 8.67 -10.21 -8.04
C VAL A 132 9.77 -10.00 -9.04
N HIS A 133 10.74 -9.16 -8.68
CA HIS A 133 11.87 -8.82 -9.56
C HIS A 133 13.20 -8.93 -8.83
N ALA A 134 14.28 -9.17 -9.55
CA ALA A 134 15.63 -9.04 -9.01
C ALA A 134 15.88 -7.59 -8.59
N ILE A 135 16.56 -7.37 -7.48
CA ILE A 135 16.96 -6.01 -7.07
C ILE A 135 18.22 -5.65 -7.83
N ASP A 136 18.22 -4.48 -8.45
CA ASP A 136 19.38 -3.86 -9.08
C ASP A 136 19.69 -2.47 -8.47
N GLU A 137 20.59 -1.73 -9.10
CA GLU A 137 20.99 -0.41 -8.62
C GLU A 137 19.90 0.66 -8.74
N ALA A 138 18.90 0.44 -9.58
CA ALA A 138 17.79 1.37 -9.77
C ALA A 138 16.50 0.83 -9.10
N ILE A 139 15.71 1.73 -8.50
CA ILE A 139 14.49 1.33 -7.80
C ILE A 139 13.47 0.76 -8.79
N ASP A 140 12.98 -0.45 -8.49
CA ASP A 140 11.92 -1.16 -9.21
C ASP A 140 12.20 -1.39 -10.72
N ARG A 141 13.47 -1.45 -11.13
CA ARG A 141 13.88 -1.61 -12.56
C ARG A 141 14.45 -2.97 -12.90
N GLY A 142 14.78 -3.79 -11.92
CA GLY A 142 15.39 -5.10 -12.12
C GLY A 142 14.49 -6.06 -12.91
N ALA A 143 15.10 -7.13 -13.44
CA ALA A 143 14.42 -8.13 -14.25
C ALA A 143 13.28 -8.81 -13.47
N MET A 144 12.10 -8.89 -14.08
CA MET A 144 10.90 -9.50 -13.49
C MET A 144 11.01 -11.03 -13.56
N ILE A 145 10.93 -11.68 -12.41
CA ILE A 145 10.98 -13.16 -12.27
C ILE A 145 9.56 -13.74 -12.33
N LEU A 146 8.60 -13.07 -11.70
CA LEU A 146 7.22 -13.53 -11.58
C LEU A 146 6.28 -12.32 -11.51
N LYS A 147 5.18 -12.37 -12.26
CA LYS A 147 4.13 -11.33 -12.23
C LYS A 147 2.77 -12.01 -12.13
N LYS A 148 1.94 -11.56 -11.19
CA LYS A 148 0.59 -12.09 -10.96
C LYS A 148 -0.40 -10.96 -10.83
N ASN A 149 -1.37 -10.91 -11.74
CA ASN A 149 -2.44 -9.92 -11.74
C ASN A 149 -3.66 -10.43 -10.96
N ILE A 150 -4.37 -9.50 -10.35
CA ILE A 150 -5.70 -9.70 -9.76
C ILE A 150 -6.63 -8.55 -10.16
N PRO A 151 -7.94 -8.79 -10.30
CA PRO A 151 -8.90 -7.71 -10.51
C PRO A 151 -8.95 -6.80 -9.28
N LEU A 152 -9.03 -5.49 -9.53
CA LEU A 152 -9.27 -4.46 -8.52
C LEU A 152 -10.76 -4.10 -8.55
N THR A 153 -11.51 -4.48 -7.52
CA THR A 153 -12.93 -4.22 -7.41
C THR A 153 -13.20 -2.87 -6.71
N ALA A 154 -14.36 -2.28 -7.00
CA ALA A 154 -14.71 -0.93 -6.53
C ALA A 154 -14.94 -0.83 -5.01
N ASP A 155 -15.04 -1.94 -4.30
CA ASP A 155 -15.18 -2.02 -2.84
C ASP A 155 -13.85 -2.12 -2.09
N MET A 156 -12.74 -2.31 -2.82
CA MET A 156 -11.43 -2.46 -2.18
C MET A 156 -10.88 -1.13 -1.67
N THR A 157 -10.59 -1.10 -0.37
CA THR A 157 -9.79 -0.06 0.26
C THR A 157 -8.30 -0.41 0.22
N HIS A 158 -7.42 0.56 0.49
CA HIS A 158 -5.98 0.31 0.62
C HIS A 158 -5.70 -0.83 1.62
N GLY A 159 -6.34 -0.82 2.78
CA GLY A 159 -6.14 -1.85 3.81
C GLY A 159 -6.57 -3.25 3.36
N SER A 160 -7.76 -3.37 2.73
CA SER A 160 -8.24 -4.65 2.24
C SER A 160 -7.41 -5.20 1.09
N LEU A 161 -6.94 -4.31 0.19
CA LEU A 161 -6.06 -4.68 -0.91
C LEU A 161 -4.67 -5.11 -0.40
N CYS A 162 -4.09 -4.39 0.57
CA CYS A 162 -2.86 -4.83 1.23
C CYS A 162 -2.98 -6.24 1.81
N THR A 163 -4.10 -6.52 2.48
CA THR A 163 -4.35 -7.87 3.03
C THR A 163 -4.43 -8.92 1.92
N ARG A 164 -5.16 -8.64 0.85
CA ARG A 164 -5.30 -9.56 -0.29
C ARG A 164 -3.96 -9.83 -0.98
N LEU A 165 -3.17 -8.77 -1.23
CA LEU A 165 -1.84 -8.90 -1.83
C LEU A 165 -0.84 -9.61 -0.90
N SER A 166 -0.95 -9.46 0.41
CA SER A 166 -0.16 -10.18 1.39
C SER A 166 -0.34 -11.71 1.25
N TRP A 167 -1.58 -12.20 1.20
CA TRP A 167 -1.87 -13.61 0.97
C TRP A 167 -1.49 -14.09 -0.43
N LEU A 168 -1.68 -13.25 -1.45
CA LEU A 168 -1.22 -13.55 -2.79
C LEU A 168 0.31 -13.75 -2.82
N GLY A 169 1.07 -12.87 -2.17
CA GLY A 169 2.53 -12.97 -2.07
C GLY A 169 2.98 -14.27 -1.41
N ALA A 170 2.31 -14.69 -0.34
CA ALA A 170 2.57 -15.98 0.28
C ALA A 170 2.29 -17.17 -0.67
N GLY A 171 1.20 -17.10 -1.44
CA GLY A 171 0.85 -18.12 -2.44
C GLY A 171 1.85 -18.24 -3.60
N LEU A 172 2.61 -17.19 -3.89
CA LEU A 172 3.61 -17.18 -4.97
C LEU A 172 4.97 -17.76 -4.57
N LEU A 173 5.23 -17.99 -3.27
CA LEU A 173 6.54 -18.40 -2.77
C LEU A 173 7.04 -19.70 -3.40
N HIS A 174 6.17 -20.71 -3.51
CA HIS A 174 6.58 -22.01 -4.05
C HIS A 174 7.03 -21.89 -5.50
N GLU A 175 6.23 -21.23 -6.35
CA GLU A 175 6.55 -20.99 -7.77
C GLU A 175 7.83 -20.19 -7.91
N LEU A 176 7.97 -19.10 -7.13
CA LEU A 176 9.16 -18.26 -7.12
C LEU A 176 10.42 -19.09 -6.79
N ILE A 177 10.38 -19.88 -5.71
CA ILE A 177 11.53 -20.69 -5.29
C ILE A 177 11.95 -21.67 -6.38
N VAL A 178 10.99 -22.32 -7.05
CA VAL A 178 11.27 -23.23 -8.17
C VAL A 178 11.93 -22.51 -9.34
N LEU A 179 11.44 -21.32 -9.70
CA LEU A 179 12.03 -20.49 -10.75
C LEU A 179 13.47 -20.09 -10.43
N LEU A 180 13.72 -19.64 -9.17
CA LEU A 180 15.04 -19.23 -8.75
C LEU A 180 16.03 -20.40 -8.70
N GLN A 181 15.62 -21.58 -8.20
CA GLN A 181 16.45 -22.79 -8.22
C GLN A 181 16.77 -23.27 -9.65
N SER A 182 15.85 -23.02 -10.59
CA SER A 182 16.05 -23.32 -12.02
C SER A 182 16.90 -22.26 -12.74
N LYS A 183 17.38 -21.23 -12.02
CA LYS A 183 18.18 -20.12 -12.54
C LYS A 183 17.52 -19.42 -13.72
N VAL A 184 16.20 -19.27 -13.68
CA VAL A 184 15.45 -18.55 -14.71
C VAL A 184 15.95 -17.10 -14.76
N LYS A 185 16.35 -16.66 -15.94
CA LYS A 185 16.65 -15.24 -16.16
C LYS A 185 15.33 -14.50 -16.26
N GLY A 186 15.12 -13.51 -15.43
CA GLY A 186 13.92 -12.68 -15.48
C GLY A 186 13.76 -11.94 -16.81
N THR A 187 12.56 -11.46 -17.07
CA THR A 187 12.24 -10.62 -18.21
C THR A 187 12.61 -9.17 -17.92
N LEU A 188 13.36 -8.53 -18.80
CA LEU A 188 13.66 -7.09 -18.68
C LEU A 188 12.37 -6.29 -18.81
N GLN A 189 12.29 -5.21 -18.07
CA GLN A 189 11.14 -4.32 -18.10
C GLN A 189 11.17 -3.42 -19.35
N ASP A 190 10.00 -3.18 -19.95
CA ASP A 190 9.87 -2.25 -21.07
C ASP A 190 9.82 -0.80 -20.55
N GLU A 191 10.86 -0.04 -20.79
CA GLU A 191 10.98 1.35 -20.34
C GLU A 191 9.96 2.30 -21.01
N GLN A 192 9.38 1.91 -22.16
CA GLN A 192 8.35 2.73 -22.82
C GLN A 192 7.03 2.74 -22.05
N HIS A 193 6.76 1.69 -21.26
CA HIS A 193 5.56 1.57 -20.43
C HIS A 193 5.83 1.93 -18.97
N ALA A 194 7.07 2.25 -18.62
CA ALA A 194 7.44 2.51 -17.23
C ALA A 194 6.87 3.85 -16.73
N GLN A 195 6.20 3.80 -15.56
CA GLN A 195 5.76 4.99 -14.83
C GLN A 195 6.27 4.90 -13.39
N TYR A 196 6.67 6.04 -12.84
CA TYR A 196 7.17 6.13 -11.47
C TYR A 196 6.30 7.05 -10.63
N PHE A 197 5.79 6.53 -9.52
CA PHE A 197 4.95 7.26 -8.57
C PHE A 197 5.72 7.46 -7.25
N PRO A 198 5.98 8.71 -6.86
CA PRO A 198 6.63 8.99 -5.59
C PRO A 198 5.72 8.62 -4.41
N LYS A 199 6.28 8.63 -3.21
CA LYS A 199 5.48 8.45 -2.00
C LYS A 199 4.41 9.55 -1.92
N PRO A 200 3.13 9.20 -1.66
CA PRO A 200 2.06 10.18 -1.53
C PRO A 200 2.39 11.25 -0.48
N GLY A 201 2.28 12.51 -0.88
CA GLY A 201 2.39 13.68 -0.02
C GLY A 201 1.02 14.20 0.45
N ILE A 202 1.03 15.29 1.23
CA ILE A 202 -0.22 15.87 1.74
C ILE A 202 -1.17 16.29 0.61
N ALA A 203 -0.65 16.85 -0.47
CA ALA A 203 -1.46 17.28 -1.62
C ALA A 203 -2.17 16.11 -2.32
N ASP A 204 -1.57 14.91 -2.30
CA ASP A 204 -2.14 13.72 -2.94
C ASP A 204 -3.31 13.12 -2.14
N VAL A 205 -3.47 13.52 -0.88
CA VAL A 205 -4.52 13.04 0.03
C VAL A 205 -5.52 14.12 0.41
N CYS A 206 -5.55 15.22 -0.35
CA CYS A 206 -6.50 16.32 -0.18
C CYS A 206 -7.51 16.35 -1.33
N ILE A 207 -8.77 16.68 -1.00
CA ILE A 207 -9.81 16.88 -2.02
C ILE A 207 -9.62 18.25 -2.68
N SER A 208 -9.76 18.25 -4.00
CA SER A 208 -9.96 19.45 -4.80
C SER A 208 -11.37 19.44 -5.37
N TRP A 209 -12.33 20.02 -4.63
CA TRP A 209 -13.75 20.01 -4.98
C TRP A 209 -14.02 20.52 -6.39
N GLN A 210 -13.27 21.55 -6.83
CA GLN A 210 -13.44 22.17 -8.16
C GLN A 210 -12.88 21.36 -9.32
N LYS A 211 -12.03 20.34 -9.03
CA LYS A 211 -11.36 19.56 -10.06
C LYS A 211 -11.79 18.10 -10.12
N GLN A 212 -12.32 17.57 -9.00
CA GLN A 212 -12.61 16.15 -8.86
C GLN A 212 -14.11 15.88 -8.86
N ASP A 213 -14.52 14.89 -9.62
CA ASP A 213 -15.87 14.32 -9.59
C ASP A 213 -16.04 13.35 -8.39
N ALA A 214 -17.27 12.88 -8.19
CA ALA A 214 -17.59 12.02 -7.07
C ALA A 214 -16.84 10.69 -7.11
N GLU A 215 -16.66 10.10 -8.29
CA GLU A 215 -15.94 8.84 -8.47
C GLU A 215 -14.44 8.98 -8.14
N THR A 216 -13.84 10.10 -8.51
CA THR A 216 -12.44 10.39 -8.19
C THR A 216 -12.23 10.58 -6.70
N ILE A 217 -13.13 11.31 -6.02
CA ILE A 217 -13.05 11.53 -4.57
C ILE A 217 -13.31 10.22 -3.82
N GLU A 218 -14.28 9.43 -4.26
CA GLU A 218 -14.58 8.11 -3.68
C GLU A 218 -13.34 7.19 -3.75
N ALA A 219 -12.72 7.06 -4.93
CA ALA A 219 -11.52 6.26 -5.13
C ALA A 219 -10.36 6.77 -4.26
N LEU A 220 -10.20 8.08 -4.13
CA LEU A 220 -9.18 8.67 -3.27
C LEU A 220 -9.45 8.37 -1.78
N ALA A 221 -10.71 8.42 -1.33
CA ALA A 221 -11.07 8.05 0.03
C ALA A 221 -10.70 6.58 0.33
N ARG A 222 -11.02 5.65 -0.58
CA ARG A 222 -10.61 4.24 -0.46
C ARG A 222 -9.08 4.06 -0.47
N ALA A 223 -8.38 4.79 -1.31
CA ALA A 223 -6.91 4.77 -1.37
C ALA A 223 -6.26 5.28 -0.06
N CYS A 224 -6.95 6.17 0.67
CA CYS A 224 -6.50 6.71 1.96
C CYS A 224 -6.97 5.90 3.19
N ASN A 225 -7.78 4.87 3.01
CA ASN A 225 -8.37 4.08 4.10
C ASN A 225 -7.63 2.74 4.29
N PRO A 226 -7.04 2.42 5.46
CA PRO A 226 -7.09 3.16 6.73
C PRO A 226 -5.85 4.04 7.01
N TRP A 227 -4.77 3.93 6.24
CA TRP A 227 -3.44 4.44 6.60
C TRP A 227 -3.41 5.96 6.86
N ASN A 228 -4.23 6.74 6.15
CA ASN A 228 -4.37 8.19 6.33
C ASN A 228 -5.66 8.56 7.08
N LYS A 229 -6.45 7.58 7.51
CA LYS A 229 -7.79 7.76 8.11
C LYS A 229 -8.75 8.53 7.20
N GLY A 230 -8.60 8.41 5.86
CA GLY A 230 -9.41 9.07 4.85
C GLY A 230 -8.72 10.24 4.15
N VAL A 231 -9.46 10.90 3.26
CA VAL A 231 -9.01 12.04 2.45
C VAL A 231 -9.44 13.36 3.08
N TYR A 232 -8.58 14.38 3.03
CA TYR A 232 -8.78 15.65 3.71
C TYR A 232 -9.71 16.60 2.95
N THR A 233 -10.57 17.28 3.70
CA THR A 233 -11.30 18.50 3.34
C THR A 233 -11.39 19.42 4.57
N GLN A 234 -11.88 20.64 4.41
CA GLN A 234 -12.09 21.58 5.50
C GLN A 234 -13.49 22.18 5.52
N TRP A 235 -13.93 22.54 6.73
CA TRP A 235 -15.10 23.37 6.96
C TRP A 235 -14.81 24.38 8.05
N ASN A 236 -14.88 25.69 7.74
CA ASN A 236 -14.62 26.78 8.67
C ASN A 236 -13.32 26.61 9.49
N GLY A 237 -12.24 26.17 8.87
CA GLY A 237 -10.95 25.91 9.50
C GLY A 237 -10.81 24.56 10.22
N TRP A 238 -11.88 23.76 10.29
CA TRP A 238 -11.84 22.42 10.86
C TRP A 238 -11.49 21.39 9.81
N ASN A 239 -10.51 20.55 10.12
CA ASN A 239 -10.12 19.45 9.27
C ASN A 239 -11.11 18.27 9.41
N ILE A 240 -11.63 17.83 8.28
CA ILE A 240 -12.49 16.65 8.18
C ILE A 240 -11.80 15.67 7.23
N ARG A 241 -11.73 14.41 7.60
CA ARG A 241 -11.28 13.35 6.69
C ARG A 241 -12.47 12.49 6.31
N ILE A 242 -12.65 12.29 5.01
CA ILE A 242 -13.68 11.40 4.47
C ILE A 242 -13.05 10.01 4.39
N VAL A 243 -13.57 9.08 5.19
CA VAL A 243 -13.05 7.71 5.33
C VAL A 243 -13.77 6.76 4.39
N GLU A 244 -15.09 6.94 4.28
CA GLU A 244 -15.96 6.14 3.43
C GLU A 244 -16.99 7.05 2.78
N ALA A 245 -17.21 6.86 1.50
CA ALA A 245 -18.14 7.64 0.71
C ALA A 245 -18.78 6.80 -0.39
N THR A 246 -19.99 7.18 -0.79
CA THR A 246 -20.76 6.52 -1.88
C THR A 246 -21.12 7.53 -2.96
N VAL A 247 -20.84 7.21 -4.22
CA VAL A 247 -21.32 7.98 -5.37
C VAL A 247 -22.84 7.91 -5.45
N VAL A 248 -23.51 9.06 -5.53
CA VAL A 248 -24.96 9.14 -5.63
C VAL A 248 -25.37 9.48 -7.06
N HIS A 249 -26.11 8.59 -7.70
CA HIS A 249 -26.61 8.75 -9.06
C HIS A 249 -28.05 9.27 -9.10
N GLY A 250 -28.45 9.89 -10.21
CA GLY A 250 -29.84 10.27 -10.47
C GLY A 250 -30.34 11.49 -9.70
N MET A 251 -29.46 12.24 -9.04
CA MET A 251 -29.86 13.53 -8.45
C MET A 251 -30.00 14.61 -9.52
N ALA A 252 -30.96 15.52 -9.31
CA ALA A 252 -31.11 16.69 -10.16
C ALA A 252 -29.91 17.63 -10.05
N SER A 253 -29.60 18.33 -11.14
CA SER A 253 -28.55 19.36 -11.16
C SER A 253 -28.79 20.43 -10.09
N HIS A 254 -27.73 20.89 -9.46
CA HIS A 254 -27.79 21.89 -8.40
C HIS A 254 -26.89 23.09 -8.75
N PRO A 255 -27.38 24.34 -8.66
CA PRO A 255 -26.61 25.53 -9.07
C PRO A 255 -25.44 25.90 -8.14
N GLY A 256 -25.33 25.22 -6.96
CA GLY A 256 -24.23 25.48 -6.02
C GLY A 256 -22.86 25.11 -6.58
N LEU A 257 -21.79 25.67 -5.98
CA LEU A 257 -20.42 25.34 -6.31
C LEU A 257 -20.05 23.92 -5.82
N PRO A 258 -19.05 23.25 -6.45
CA PRO A 258 -18.50 22.01 -5.90
C PRO A 258 -18.03 22.19 -4.44
N GLY A 259 -18.37 21.23 -3.55
CA GLY A 259 -18.21 21.32 -2.11
C GLY A 259 -19.47 21.78 -1.36
N THR A 260 -20.54 22.23 -2.07
CA THR A 260 -21.81 22.61 -1.43
C THR A 260 -22.50 21.41 -0.80
N ILE A 261 -22.92 21.53 0.45
CA ILE A 261 -23.69 20.56 1.20
C ILE A 261 -25.16 20.58 0.73
N LEU A 262 -25.60 19.51 0.08
CA LEU A 262 -26.96 19.39 -0.48
C LEU A 262 -27.95 18.80 0.51
N SER A 263 -27.48 17.86 1.35
CA SER A 263 -28.25 17.23 2.41
C SER A 263 -27.34 16.92 3.59
N LEU A 264 -27.88 16.99 4.79
CA LEU A 264 -27.21 16.63 6.03
C LEU A 264 -28.25 16.21 7.08
N ASP A 265 -28.82 15.04 6.89
CA ASP A 265 -29.85 14.46 7.75
C ASP A 265 -29.70 12.94 7.85
N LYS A 266 -30.56 12.29 8.66
CA LYS A 266 -30.50 10.84 8.87
C LYS A 266 -31.08 10.02 7.72
N GLU A 267 -31.96 10.60 6.91
CA GLU A 267 -32.69 9.89 5.85
C GLU A 267 -31.86 9.85 4.57
N GLN A 268 -31.39 11.01 4.13
CA GLN A 268 -30.60 11.15 2.90
C GLN A 268 -29.10 11.03 3.14
N GLY A 269 -28.63 11.25 4.36
CA GLY A 269 -27.23 11.27 4.73
C GLY A 269 -26.56 12.64 4.49
N PHE A 270 -25.24 12.65 4.46
CA PHE A 270 -24.44 13.83 4.17
C PHE A 270 -24.05 13.84 2.68
N ILE A 271 -24.81 14.57 1.86
CA ILE A 271 -24.57 14.63 0.43
C ILE A 271 -23.93 15.97 0.05
N VAL A 272 -22.87 15.90 -0.75
CA VAL A 272 -22.09 17.03 -1.21
C VAL A 272 -22.04 17.03 -2.74
N LYS A 273 -22.17 18.22 -3.34
CA LYS A 273 -21.94 18.42 -4.76
C LYS A 273 -20.46 18.35 -5.07
N CYS A 274 -20.08 17.57 -6.08
CA CYS A 274 -18.74 17.50 -6.63
C CYS A 274 -18.64 18.21 -7.99
N ASN A 275 -17.46 18.18 -8.62
CA ASN A 275 -17.30 18.70 -9.96
C ASN A 275 -18.15 17.93 -11.00
N HIS A 276 -18.33 18.47 -12.19
CA HIS A 276 -19.15 17.89 -13.26
C HIS A 276 -20.58 17.53 -12.84
N ASP A 277 -21.11 18.27 -11.85
CA ASP A 277 -22.46 18.07 -11.30
C ASP A 277 -22.71 16.64 -10.78
N THR A 278 -21.65 15.99 -10.30
CA THR A 278 -21.73 14.70 -9.63
C THR A 278 -21.94 14.87 -8.12
N HIS A 279 -22.39 13.81 -7.45
CA HIS A 279 -22.79 13.87 -6.05
C HIS A 279 -22.16 12.75 -5.24
N LEU A 280 -21.68 13.10 -4.05
CA LEU A 280 -21.01 12.17 -3.14
C LEU A 280 -21.72 12.19 -1.79
N ARG A 281 -22.12 11.01 -1.29
CA ARG A 281 -22.56 10.84 0.09
C ARG A 281 -21.35 10.48 0.96
N LEU A 282 -21.15 11.26 2.01
CA LEU A 282 -20.09 11.02 2.99
C LEU A 282 -20.64 10.13 4.09
N ASP A 283 -20.27 8.85 4.06
CA ASP A 283 -20.84 7.82 4.94
C ASP A 283 -20.14 7.83 6.31
N ILE A 284 -18.80 7.75 6.31
CA ILE A 284 -17.98 7.80 7.51
C ILE A 284 -16.95 8.91 7.37
N VAL A 285 -16.85 9.72 8.41
CA VAL A 285 -15.86 10.79 8.51
C VAL A 285 -15.02 10.62 9.79
N CYS A 286 -13.82 11.18 9.78
CA CYS A 286 -12.93 11.26 10.93
C CYS A 286 -12.60 12.74 11.18
N THR A 287 -12.75 13.16 12.42
CA THR A 287 -12.37 14.47 12.96
C THR A 287 -11.45 14.26 14.16
N ASP A 288 -11.04 15.31 14.83
CA ASP A 288 -10.30 15.21 16.10
C ASP A 288 -11.13 14.55 17.21
N GLU A 289 -12.46 14.59 17.10
CA GLU A 289 -13.41 13.93 18.02
C GLU A 289 -13.60 12.43 17.72
N GLY A 290 -12.99 11.90 16.64
CA GLY A 290 -13.03 10.50 16.27
C GLY A 290 -13.81 10.20 14.98
N PHE A 291 -14.17 8.92 14.82
CA PHE A 291 -14.92 8.44 13.67
C PHE A 291 -16.42 8.52 13.92
N MET A 292 -17.17 8.99 12.92
CA MET A 292 -18.63 9.09 13.00
C MET A 292 -19.28 9.01 11.62
N SER A 293 -20.60 8.72 11.61
CA SER A 293 -21.39 8.85 10.39
C SER A 293 -21.47 10.31 9.94
N GLY A 294 -21.36 10.56 8.64
CA GLY A 294 -21.28 11.93 8.10
C GLY A 294 -22.38 12.87 8.56
N HIS A 295 -23.65 12.38 8.63
CA HIS A 295 -24.79 13.21 9.05
C HIS A 295 -24.66 13.78 10.48
N LYS A 296 -23.84 13.16 11.35
CA LYS A 296 -23.60 13.65 12.72
C LYS A 296 -22.81 14.96 12.77
N LEU A 297 -22.18 15.35 11.67
CA LEU A 297 -21.51 16.66 11.58
C LEU A 297 -22.48 17.83 11.71
N SER A 298 -23.80 17.61 11.57
CA SER A 298 -24.81 18.63 11.90
C SER A 298 -24.71 19.11 13.35
N ALA A 299 -24.30 18.25 14.30
CA ALA A 299 -24.08 18.63 15.69
C ALA A 299 -22.90 19.62 15.87
N PHE A 300 -21.99 19.69 14.90
CA PHE A 300 -20.86 20.62 14.89
C PHE A 300 -21.16 21.92 14.15
N GLY A 301 -22.43 22.12 13.74
CA GLY A 301 -22.88 23.34 13.07
C GLY A 301 -22.85 23.31 11.55
N LEU A 302 -22.43 22.19 10.92
CA LEU A 302 -22.60 22.03 9.49
C LEU A 302 -24.09 21.97 9.15
N LYS A 303 -24.49 22.54 8.00
CA LYS A 303 -25.87 22.59 7.56
C LYS A 303 -25.96 22.59 6.03
N LYS A 304 -27.10 22.21 5.51
CA LYS A 304 -27.45 22.34 4.08
C LYS A 304 -27.15 23.76 3.60
N GLY A 305 -26.56 23.88 2.41
CA GLY A 305 -26.07 25.13 1.81
C GLY A 305 -24.69 25.55 2.32
N GLY A 306 -24.13 24.91 3.35
CA GLY A 306 -22.74 25.11 3.76
C GLY A 306 -21.75 24.64 2.69
N GLN A 307 -20.49 25.08 2.82
CA GLN A 307 -19.46 24.85 1.81
C GLN A 307 -18.26 24.12 2.44
N LEU A 308 -17.94 22.92 1.96
CA LEU A 308 -16.65 22.29 2.19
C LEU A 308 -15.61 22.91 1.24
N ILE A 309 -14.40 23.09 1.72
CA ILE A 309 -13.32 23.71 0.97
C ILE A 309 -12.10 22.78 0.87
N ASN A 310 -11.20 23.09 -0.06
CA ASN A 310 -9.91 22.41 -0.16
C ASN A 310 -9.04 22.74 1.07
N LEU A 311 -8.09 21.86 1.39
CA LEU A 311 -7.08 22.11 2.41
C LEU A 311 -6.05 23.10 1.89
#